data_f22ab72a437259dde92ce876caf9d359
#
_entry.id   f22ab72a437259dde92ce876caf9d359
#
_cell.length_a   1.000
_cell.length_b   1.000
_cell.length_c   1.000
_cell.angle_alpha   90.00
_cell.angle_beta   90.00
_cell.angle_gamma   90.00
#
_symmetry.space_group_name_H-M   'P 1'
#
loop_
_entity.id
_entity.type
_entity.pdbx_description
1 polymer ?
#
loop_
_entity_poly.entity_id
_entity_poly.type
_entity_poly.pdbx_seq_one_letter_code
_entity_poly.pdbx_strand_id
1 'polypeptide(L)'
;MDSPSRLQEDIQAVRERDPAARTALEVFLTSPGVCALGWHRVANWLWRWEWFLVARIVSSLSRWFTGIEIHPGATLGRRLVIDHGMGVVIGETAVVGDDCLFYHGVTLGGKIQASRDETIGKRHPTLGNGVLVGAGAVILGPVTIGDGATVAALSVVLTDIPAGALALGIPAKVKKPPKAK
;
A
#
# COMPACT_ATOMS: atom_id res chain seq x y z
N MET A 1 25.20 14.02 -10.40
CA MET A 1 23.81 14.42 -10.11
C MET A 1 23.37 13.60 -8.93
N ASP A 2 23.01 14.24 -7.83
CA ASP A 2 22.53 13.52 -6.65
C ASP A 2 21.23 12.80 -6.96
N SER A 3 21.09 11.56 -6.50
CA SER A 3 19.85 10.79 -6.65
C SER A 3 18.69 11.55 -5.98
N PRO A 4 17.50 11.58 -6.59
CA PRO A 4 16.35 12.28 -6.01
C PRO A 4 16.02 11.72 -4.62
N SER A 5 15.59 12.58 -3.71
CA SER A 5 15.13 12.15 -2.40
C SER A 5 13.83 11.33 -2.53
N ARG A 6 13.55 10.45 -1.56
CA ARG A 6 12.31 9.67 -1.52
C ARG A 6 11.05 10.53 -1.67
N LEU A 7 11.03 11.70 -1.05
CA LEU A 7 9.91 12.65 -1.17
C LEU A 7 9.75 13.19 -2.59
N GLN A 8 10.86 13.52 -3.25
CA GLN A 8 10.82 13.98 -4.65
C GLN A 8 10.29 12.88 -5.58
N GLU A 9 10.68 11.64 -5.35
CA GLU A 9 10.17 10.49 -6.11
C GLU A 9 8.67 10.27 -5.92
N ASP A 10 8.17 10.38 -4.67
CA ASP A 10 6.75 10.23 -4.38
C ASP A 10 5.92 11.32 -5.07
N ILE A 11 6.37 12.59 -4.96
CA ILE A 11 5.71 13.71 -5.62
C ILE A 11 5.69 13.51 -7.14
N GLN A 12 6.82 13.08 -7.71
CA GLN A 12 6.93 12.83 -9.14
C GLN A 12 6.02 11.67 -9.57
N ALA A 13 5.95 10.58 -8.79
CA ALA A 13 5.08 9.44 -9.07
C ALA A 13 3.58 9.82 -9.08
N VAL A 14 3.16 10.70 -8.17
CA VAL A 14 1.79 11.24 -8.18
C VAL A 14 1.55 12.05 -9.45
N ARG A 15 2.46 12.97 -9.80
CA ARG A 15 2.32 13.83 -10.99
C ARG A 15 2.30 13.06 -12.31
N GLU A 16 2.96 11.90 -12.36
CA GLU A 16 2.95 11.03 -13.54
C GLU A 16 1.64 10.25 -13.69
N ARG A 17 0.91 10.01 -12.59
CA ARG A 17 -0.28 9.16 -12.57
C ARG A 17 -1.59 9.92 -12.40
N ASP A 18 -1.55 11.10 -11.81
CA ASP A 18 -2.72 11.96 -11.61
C ASP A 18 -2.67 13.15 -12.57
N PRO A 19 -3.52 13.17 -13.64
CA PRO A 19 -3.59 14.31 -14.55
C PRO A 19 -4.03 15.61 -13.89
N ALA A 20 -4.66 15.55 -12.70
CA ALA A 20 -5.08 16.74 -11.94
C ALA A 20 -3.91 17.39 -11.17
N ALA A 21 -2.81 16.68 -10.96
CA ALA A 21 -1.64 17.15 -10.21
C ALA A 21 -0.80 18.14 -11.04
N ARG A 22 -0.98 19.45 -10.82
CA ARG A 22 -0.37 20.51 -11.64
C ARG A 22 1.08 20.82 -11.26
N THR A 23 1.35 20.98 -9.96
CA THR A 23 2.66 21.38 -9.46
C THR A 23 3.15 20.48 -8.32
N ALA A 24 4.48 20.39 -8.14
CA ALA A 24 5.07 19.64 -7.03
C ALA A 24 4.66 20.20 -5.65
N LEU A 25 4.53 21.53 -5.54
CA LEU A 25 4.10 22.19 -4.30
C LEU A 25 2.65 21.84 -3.97
N GLU A 26 1.75 21.83 -4.97
CA GLU A 26 0.36 21.42 -4.79
C GLU A 26 0.29 19.98 -4.27
N VAL A 27 0.97 19.02 -4.92
CA VAL A 27 1.01 17.63 -4.48
C VAL A 27 1.57 17.50 -3.07
N PHE A 28 2.66 18.19 -2.75
CA PHE A 28 3.24 18.15 -1.40
C PHE A 28 2.26 18.61 -0.32
N LEU A 29 1.49 19.66 -0.58
CA LEU A 29 0.58 20.25 0.40
C LEU A 29 -0.79 19.55 0.47
N THR A 30 -1.25 18.94 -0.62
CA THR A 30 -2.64 18.46 -0.74
C THR A 30 -2.78 16.95 -0.88
N SER A 31 -1.70 16.20 -1.20
CA SER A 31 -1.79 14.75 -1.34
C SER A 31 -1.73 14.03 0.01
N PRO A 32 -2.84 13.43 0.49
CA PRO A 32 -2.84 12.66 1.73
C PRO A 32 -1.90 11.44 1.65
N GLY A 33 -1.74 10.84 0.46
CA GLY A 33 -0.84 9.72 0.22
C GLY A 33 0.62 10.10 0.46
N VAL A 34 1.09 11.21 -0.11
CA VAL A 34 2.47 11.71 0.09
C VAL A 34 2.72 12.04 1.56
N CYS A 35 1.75 12.68 2.21
CA CYS A 35 1.81 12.99 3.64
C CYS A 35 1.92 11.70 4.49
N ALA A 36 1.06 10.72 4.25
CA ALA A 36 1.06 9.44 4.98
C ALA A 36 2.37 8.66 4.80
N LEU A 37 2.95 8.66 3.59
CA LEU A 37 4.26 8.04 3.35
C LEU A 37 5.38 8.74 4.11
N GLY A 38 5.34 10.07 4.22
CA GLY A 38 6.27 10.84 5.05
C GLY A 38 6.20 10.45 6.53
N TRP A 39 4.99 10.42 7.10
CA TRP A 39 4.73 9.97 8.47
C TRP A 39 5.16 8.52 8.70
N HIS A 40 4.85 7.64 7.74
CA HIS A 40 5.23 6.23 7.85
C HIS A 40 6.75 6.04 7.93
N ARG A 41 7.54 6.79 7.16
CA ARG A 41 9.01 6.72 7.22
C ARG A 41 9.55 7.04 8.63
N VAL A 42 8.98 8.05 9.28
CA VAL A 42 9.33 8.40 10.67
C VAL A 42 8.89 7.27 11.62
N ALA A 43 7.66 6.80 11.50
CA ALA A 43 7.14 5.73 12.34
C ALA A 43 7.92 4.41 12.15
N ASN A 44 8.27 4.05 10.91
CA ASN A 44 9.06 2.86 10.60
C ASN A 44 10.49 2.96 11.13
N TRP A 45 11.11 4.14 11.05
CA TRP A 45 12.41 4.37 11.65
C TRP A 45 12.37 4.16 13.17
N LEU A 46 11.40 4.72 13.89
CA LEU A 46 11.19 4.50 15.32
C LEU A 46 10.92 3.03 15.63
N TRP A 47 10.13 2.35 14.81
CA TRP A 47 9.82 0.93 14.95
C TRP A 47 11.08 0.06 14.88
N ARG A 48 11.98 0.36 13.95
CA ARG A 48 13.27 -0.35 13.81
C ARG A 48 14.23 -0.14 14.98
N TRP A 49 14.06 0.96 15.74
CA TRP A 49 14.76 1.22 17.00
C TRP A 49 14.00 0.69 18.22
N GLU A 50 12.98 -0.14 18.01
CA GLU A 50 12.14 -0.75 19.06
C GLU A 50 11.36 0.25 19.92
N TRP A 51 11.21 1.49 19.49
CA TRP A 51 10.36 2.51 20.14
C TRP A 51 8.89 2.31 19.73
N PHE A 52 8.39 1.09 19.97
CA PHE A 52 7.11 0.62 19.44
C PHE A 52 5.93 1.53 19.79
N LEU A 53 5.82 1.98 21.06
CA LEU A 53 4.73 2.85 21.49
C LEU A 53 4.77 4.19 20.74
N VAL A 54 5.95 4.82 20.66
CA VAL A 54 6.10 6.11 19.98
C VAL A 54 5.81 5.97 18.49
N ALA A 55 6.31 4.91 17.85
CA ALA A 55 6.02 4.60 16.45
C ALA A 55 4.51 4.45 16.20
N ARG A 56 3.79 3.77 17.10
CA ARG A 56 2.31 3.60 17.02
C ARG A 56 1.58 4.93 17.22
N ILE A 57 2.03 5.80 18.12
CA ILE A 57 1.47 7.14 18.29
C ILE A 57 1.63 7.96 17.01
N VAL A 58 2.84 7.96 16.42
CA VAL A 58 3.12 8.66 15.16
C VAL A 58 2.22 8.15 14.02
N SER A 59 2.07 6.83 13.90
CA SER A 59 1.17 6.23 12.92
C SER A 59 -0.30 6.60 13.15
N SER A 60 -0.75 6.67 14.41
CA SER A 60 -2.12 7.06 14.76
C SER A 60 -2.39 8.54 14.44
N LEU A 61 -1.42 9.42 14.67
CA LEU A 61 -1.50 10.82 14.25
C LEU A 61 -1.59 10.94 12.73
N SER A 62 -0.74 10.21 11.99
CA SER A 62 -0.81 10.14 10.52
C SER A 62 -2.22 9.78 10.04
N ARG A 63 -2.80 8.70 10.61
CA ARG A 63 -4.16 8.28 10.28
C ARG A 63 -5.19 9.38 10.56
N TRP A 64 -5.07 10.08 11.67
CA TRP A 64 -6.00 11.15 12.03
C TRP A 64 -5.98 12.30 11.02
N PHE A 65 -4.78 12.68 10.53
CA PHE A 65 -4.62 13.77 9.57
C PHE A 65 -4.91 13.37 8.12
N THR A 66 -4.62 12.11 7.75
CA THR A 66 -4.66 11.68 6.33
C THR A 66 -5.81 10.73 6.00
N GLY A 67 -6.43 10.11 7.01
CA GLY A 67 -7.39 9.02 6.82
C GLY A 67 -6.76 7.70 6.36
N ILE A 68 -5.42 7.61 6.35
CA ILE A 68 -4.64 6.45 5.89
C ILE A 68 -3.95 5.81 7.10
N GLU A 69 -4.20 4.53 7.32
CA GLU A 69 -3.54 3.74 8.36
C GLU A 69 -2.42 2.89 7.75
N ILE A 70 -1.17 3.18 8.12
CA ILE A 70 -0.03 2.35 7.77
C ILE A 70 0.65 1.92 9.07
N HIS A 71 0.70 0.59 9.32
CA HIS A 71 1.40 0.09 10.49
C HIS A 71 2.90 0.39 10.39
N PRO A 72 3.57 0.84 11.47
CA PRO A 72 5.00 1.16 11.44
C PRO A 72 5.90 0.02 10.97
N GLY A 73 5.52 -1.24 11.23
CA GLY A 73 6.26 -2.43 10.80
C GLY A 73 6.13 -2.78 9.32
N ALA A 74 5.20 -2.17 8.58
CA ALA A 74 5.04 -2.43 7.16
C ALA A 74 6.28 -2.02 6.34
N THR A 75 6.58 -2.78 5.29
CA THR A 75 7.67 -2.48 4.35
C THR A 75 7.08 -1.90 3.07
N LEU A 76 7.43 -0.67 2.74
CA LEU A 76 6.97 0.01 1.53
C LEU A 76 8.14 0.32 0.60
N GLY A 77 7.97 -0.04 -0.65
CA GLY A 77 8.89 0.26 -1.74
C GLY A 77 8.90 1.74 -2.13
N ARG A 78 9.52 2.02 -3.26
CA ARG A 78 9.67 3.38 -3.81
C ARG A 78 8.48 3.70 -4.70
N ARG A 79 8.15 5.02 -4.82
CA ARG A 79 7.16 5.52 -5.77
C ARG A 79 5.76 4.89 -5.60
N LEU A 80 5.41 4.47 -4.36
CA LEU A 80 4.05 4.07 -4.04
C LEU A 80 3.13 5.30 -4.13
N VAL A 81 2.09 5.21 -4.94
CA VAL A 81 1.04 6.22 -5.00
C VAL A 81 -0.20 5.71 -4.28
N ILE A 82 -0.72 6.50 -3.34
CA ILE A 82 -2.00 6.28 -2.67
C ILE A 82 -2.92 7.42 -3.10
N ASP A 83 -3.80 7.11 -4.05
CA ASP A 83 -4.71 8.09 -4.62
C ASP A 83 -6.00 8.19 -3.79
N HIS A 84 -6.44 9.42 -3.48
CA HIS A 84 -7.52 9.78 -2.55
C HIS A 84 -7.29 9.33 -1.09
N GLY A 85 -6.80 8.16 -0.85
CA GLY A 85 -6.25 7.61 0.37
C GLY A 85 -7.22 7.27 1.51
N MET A 86 -8.36 7.93 1.63
CA MET A 86 -9.29 7.72 2.74
C MET A 86 -9.64 6.24 2.93
N GLY A 87 -9.48 5.73 4.16
CA GLY A 87 -9.82 4.35 4.52
C GLY A 87 -8.81 3.30 4.06
N VAL A 88 -7.64 3.68 3.52
CA VAL A 88 -6.57 2.71 3.26
C VAL A 88 -6.00 2.18 4.57
N VAL A 89 -5.82 0.85 4.63
CA VAL A 89 -5.22 0.15 5.79
C VAL A 89 -4.12 -0.78 5.31
N ILE A 90 -2.91 -0.59 5.82
CA ILE A 90 -1.74 -1.44 5.53
C ILE A 90 -1.23 -2.05 6.85
N GLY A 91 -1.38 -3.37 7.00
CA GLY A 91 -1.04 -4.11 8.22
C GLY A 91 0.46 -4.31 8.43
N GLU A 92 0.83 -4.73 9.64
CA GLU A 92 2.20 -4.77 10.18
C GLU A 92 3.21 -5.52 9.30
N THR A 93 2.88 -6.73 8.86
CA THR A 93 3.80 -7.57 8.09
C THR A 93 3.57 -7.45 6.57
N ALA A 94 2.80 -6.43 6.12
CA ALA A 94 2.64 -6.18 4.70
C ALA A 94 3.95 -5.75 4.06
N VAL A 95 4.16 -6.24 2.83
CA VAL A 95 5.29 -5.84 1.98
C VAL A 95 4.71 -5.32 0.67
N VAL A 96 5.09 -4.13 0.27
CA VAL A 96 4.68 -3.51 -0.99
C VAL A 96 5.92 -3.18 -1.79
N GLY A 97 5.99 -3.65 -3.02
CA GLY A 97 7.08 -3.37 -3.95
C GLY A 97 7.08 -1.94 -4.47
N ASP A 98 7.96 -1.68 -5.43
CA ASP A 98 8.11 -0.36 -6.04
C ASP A 98 6.98 -0.09 -7.06
N ASP A 99 6.73 1.19 -7.34
CA ASP A 99 5.82 1.66 -8.39
C ASP A 99 4.37 1.16 -8.28
N CYS A 100 3.91 0.81 -7.07
CA CYS A 100 2.52 0.41 -6.85
C CYS A 100 1.55 1.61 -6.83
N LEU A 101 0.28 1.34 -7.15
CA LEU A 101 -0.81 2.30 -7.10
C LEU A 101 -1.98 1.73 -6.30
N PHE A 102 -2.36 2.42 -5.23
CA PHE A 102 -3.53 2.10 -4.42
C PHE A 102 -4.55 3.22 -4.49
N TYR A 103 -5.82 2.84 -4.59
CA TYR A 103 -6.93 3.76 -4.43
C TYR A 103 -7.47 3.74 -2.99
N HIS A 104 -8.42 4.64 -2.69
CA HIS A 104 -9.06 4.73 -1.38
C HIS A 104 -9.70 3.40 -0.95
N GLY A 105 -9.82 3.18 0.36
CA GLY A 105 -10.49 2.01 0.94
C GLY A 105 -9.75 0.69 0.75
N VAL A 106 -8.55 0.67 0.20
CA VAL A 106 -7.74 -0.55 0.05
C VAL A 106 -7.33 -1.08 1.41
N THR A 107 -7.47 -2.39 1.62
CA THR A 107 -7.02 -3.07 2.84
C THR A 107 -6.02 -4.18 2.52
N LEU A 108 -4.83 -4.08 3.11
CA LEU A 108 -3.85 -5.17 3.21
C LEU A 108 -3.90 -5.73 4.63
N GLY A 109 -4.82 -6.69 4.87
CA GLY A 109 -5.18 -7.20 6.18
C GLY A 109 -4.65 -8.61 6.47
N GLY A 110 -4.64 -8.97 7.76
CA GLY A 110 -4.43 -10.35 8.20
C GLY A 110 -5.73 -11.15 8.11
N LYS A 111 -5.64 -12.48 7.99
CA LYS A 111 -6.79 -13.36 8.25
C LYS A 111 -6.95 -13.55 9.75
N ILE A 112 -8.20 -13.72 10.21
CA ILE A 112 -8.47 -14.17 11.56
C ILE A 112 -7.99 -15.62 11.66
N GLN A 113 -7.03 -15.88 12.55
CA GLN A 113 -6.50 -17.21 12.82
C GLN A 113 -7.11 -17.74 14.11
N ALA A 114 -7.45 -19.04 14.11
CA ALA A 114 -8.13 -19.67 15.23
C ALA A 114 -7.22 -19.90 16.45
N SER A 115 -5.91 -19.79 16.33
CA SER A 115 -4.96 -20.00 17.42
C SER A 115 -4.03 -18.80 17.64
N ARG A 116 -3.73 -18.51 18.91
CA ARG A 116 -2.78 -17.45 19.31
C ARG A 116 -1.34 -17.75 18.88
N ASP A 117 -0.98 -19.00 18.67
CA ASP A 117 0.38 -19.43 18.33
C ASP A 117 0.80 -19.09 16.90
N GLU A 118 -0.16 -18.79 16.00
CA GLU A 118 0.10 -18.40 14.62
C GLU A 118 0.29 -16.90 14.44
N THR A 119 0.30 -16.12 15.52
CA THR A 119 0.48 -14.64 15.47
C THR A 119 1.93 -14.22 15.25
N ILE A 120 2.88 -15.16 15.36
CA ILE A 120 4.31 -14.90 15.19
C ILE A 120 4.67 -15.23 13.74
N GLY A 121 4.73 -14.20 12.87
CA GLY A 121 5.17 -14.39 11.49
C GLY A 121 4.42 -13.55 10.47
N LYS A 122 4.60 -13.91 9.22
CA LYS A 122 3.99 -13.25 8.06
C LYS A 122 2.48 -13.53 8.05
N ARG A 123 1.64 -12.49 8.22
CA ARG A 123 0.17 -12.59 8.24
C ARG A 123 -0.55 -11.61 7.30
N HIS A 124 0.20 -10.70 6.68
CA HIS A 124 -0.32 -9.72 5.73
C HIS A 124 0.25 -9.95 4.34
N PRO A 125 -0.38 -9.41 3.28
CA PRO A 125 0.02 -9.63 1.91
C PRO A 125 1.43 -9.16 1.56
N THR A 126 1.99 -9.77 0.51
CA THR A 126 3.17 -9.29 -0.21
C THR A 126 2.76 -8.91 -1.62
N LEU A 127 3.01 -7.66 -2.01
CA LEU A 127 2.79 -7.16 -3.36
C LEU A 127 4.14 -6.95 -4.04
N GLY A 128 4.25 -7.44 -5.27
CA GLY A 128 5.39 -7.16 -6.14
C GLY A 128 5.42 -5.73 -6.65
N ASN A 129 6.24 -5.47 -7.66
CA ASN A 129 6.39 -4.14 -8.25
C ASN A 129 5.27 -3.83 -9.23
N GLY A 130 4.89 -2.56 -9.35
CA GLY A 130 3.92 -2.10 -10.35
C GLY A 130 2.50 -2.63 -10.15
N VAL A 131 2.16 -3.11 -8.96
CA VAL A 131 0.82 -3.64 -8.67
C VAL A 131 -0.18 -2.50 -8.55
N LEU A 132 -1.33 -2.66 -9.22
CA LEU A 132 -2.48 -1.75 -9.08
C LEU A 132 -3.55 -2.38 -8.21
N VAL A 133 -4.00 -1.66 -7.18
CA VAL A 133 -5.09 -2.08 -6.29
C VAL A 133 -6.21 -1.08 -6.35
N GLY A 134 -7.34 -1.50 -6.93
CA GLY A 134 -8.54 -0.68 -7.14
C GLY A 134 -9.25 -0.31 -5.85
N ALA A 135 -10.09 0.72 -5.92
CA ALA A 135 -10.81 1.27 -4.77
C ALA A 135 -11.62 0.21 -4.01
N GLY A 136 -11.52 0.24 -2.68
CA GLY A 136 -12.23 -0.68 -1.79
C GLY A 136 -11.83 -2.14 -1.90
N ALA A 137 -10.75 -2.48 -2.60
CA ALA A 137 -10.28 -3.86 -2.67
C ALA A 137 -9.66 -4.30 -1.34
N VAL A 138 -9.91 -5.56 -0.96
CA VAL A 138 -9.46 -6.15 0.30
C VAL A 138 -8.60 -7.38 0.00
N ILE A 139 -7.35 -7.38 0.46
CA ILE A 139 -6.40 -8.47 0.28
C ILE A 139 -6.06 -9.01 1.68
N LEU A 140 -6.38 -10.28 1.93
CA LEU A 140 -6.30 -10.87 3.28
C LEU A 140 -5.35 -12.06 3.35
N GLY A 141 -4.53 -12.07 4.39
CA GLY A 141 -3.61 -13.14 4.72
C GLY A 141 -2.25 -13.01 4.04
N PRO A 142 -1.36 -13.99 4.23
CA PRO A 142 0.02 -13.96 3.72
C PRO A 142 0.07 -14.34 2.23
N VAL A 143 -0.83 -13.78 1.43
CA VAL A 143 -0.91 -14.02 -0.02
C VAL A 143 0.08 -13.15 -0.77
N THR A 144 0.51 -13.64 -1.94
CA THR A 144 1.42 -12.91 -2.84
C THR A 144 0.67 -12.42 -4.08
N ILE A 145 0.85 -11.13 -4.38
CA ILE A 145 0.36 -10.50 -5.61
C ILE A 145 1.58 -10.23 -6.49
N GLY A 146 1.69 -10.91 -7.62
CA GLY A 146 2.86 -10.84 -8.52
C GLY A 146 3.00 -9.48 -9.20
N ASP A 147 4.20 -9.23 -9.72
CA ASP A 147 4.56 -7.96 -10.40
C ASP A 147 3.56 -7.60 -11.49
N GLY A 148 3.20 -6.31 -11.56
CA GLY A 148 2.29 -5.78 -12.57
C GLY A 148 0.87 -6.33 -12.52
N ALA A 149 0.51 -7.10 -11.50
CA ALA A 149 -0.86 -7.58 -11.35
C ALA A 149 -1.83 -6.45 -11.01
N THR A 150 -3.08 -6.64 -11.38
CA THR A 150 -4.16 -5.70 -11.09
C THR A 150 -5.22 -6.38 -10.22
N VAL A 151 -5.56 -5.77 -9.09
CA VAL A 151 -6.71 -6.13 -8.28
C VAL A 151 -7.81 -5.12 -8.56
N ALA A 152 -8.92 -5.58 -9.12
CA ALA A 152 -10.04 -4.72 -9.49
C ALA A 152 -10.71 -4.13 -8.23
N ALA A 153 -11.37 -2.99 -8.39
CA ALA A 153 -12.12 -2.34 -7.31
C ALA A 153 -13.12 -3.31 -6.66
N LEU A 154 -13.32 -3.17 -5.35
CA LEU A 154 -14.27 -3.95 -4.53
C LEU A 154 -14.01 -5.47 -4.55
N SER A 155 -12.81 -5.91 -4.94
CA SER A 155 -12.46 -7.33 -4.95
C SER A 155 -11.94 -7.81 -3.59
N VAL A 156 -12.22 -9.07 -3.24
CA VAL A 156 -11.70 -9.71 -2.02
C VAL A 156 -10.74 -10.84 -2.41
N VAL A 157 -9.44 -10.60 -2.23
CA VAL A 157 -8.36 -11.54 -2.58
C VAL A 157 -7.98 -12.36 -1.35
N LEU A 158 -8.04 -13.70 -1.51
CA LEU A 158 -7.76 -14.67 -0.45
C LEU A 158 -6.68 -15.70 -0.84
N THR A 159 -6.18 -15.62 -2.07
CA THR A 159 -5.19 -16.53 -2.66
C THR A 159 -4.18 -15.75 -3.51
N ASP A 160 -3.06 -16.35 -3.81
CA ASP A 160 -2.01 -15.74 -4.63
C ASP A 160 -2.51 -15.35 -6.02
N ILE A 161 -1.99 -14.22 -6.52
CA ILE A 161 -2.28 -13.70 -7.85
C ILE A 161 -0.98 -13.69 -8.67
N PRO A 162 -0.93 -14.35 -9.83
CA PRO A 162 0.24 -14.36 -10.68
C PRO A 162 0.60 -12.96 -11.21
N ALA A 163 1.87 -12.80 -11.61
CA ALA A 163 2.34 -11.57 -12.25
C ALA A 163 1.52 -11.22 -13.50
N GLY A 164 1.23 -9.95 -13.70
CA GLY A 164 0.45 -9.40 -14.81
C GLY A 164 -1.01 -9.84 -14.86
N ALA A 165 -1.50 -10.61 -13.91
CA ALA A 165 -2.88 -11.11 -13.91
C ALA A 165 -3.88 -10.05 -13.39
N LEU A 166 -5.14 -10.22 -13.77
CA LEU A 166 -6.27 -9.45 -13.23
C LEU A 166 -7.05 -10.32 -12.23
N ALA A 167 -7.17 -9.85 -11.00
CA ALA A 167 -8.03 -10.44 -9.97
C ALA A 167 -9.29 -9.60 -9.79
N LEU A 168 -10.48 -10.22 -9.82
CA LEU A 168 -11.74 -9.50 -9.65
C LEU A 168 -12.82 -10.36 -9.01
N GLY A 169 -13.69 -9.72 -8.23
CA GLY A 169 -14.88 -10.31 -7.59
C GLY A 169 -14.70 -10.66 -6.12
N ILE A 170 -15.76 -11.24 -5.52
CA ILE A 170 -15.85 -11.63 -4.10
C ILE A 170 -16.34 -13.09 -4.02
N PRO A 171 -15.46 -14.09 -3.70
CA PRO A 171 -13.99 -13.97 -3.68
C PRO A 171 -13.41 -13.70 -5.07
N ALA A 172 -12.23 -13.08 -5.13
CA ALA A 172 -11.59 -12.72 -6.39
C ALA A 172 -11.18 -13.96 -7.19
N LYS A 173 -11.48 -13.92 -8.51
CA LYS A 173 -11.05 -14.91 -9.47
C LYS A 173 -9.98 -14.31 -10.38
N VAL A 174 -8.95 -15.10 -10.67
CA VAL A 174 -7.86 -14.69 -11.56
C VAL A 174 -8.34 -14.79 -13.00
N LYS A 175 -8.21 -13.71 -13.76
CA LYS A 175 -8.32 -13.70 -15.23
C LYS A 175 -6.94 -13.42 -15.81
N LYS A 176 -6.56 -14.18 -16.83
CA LYS A 176 -5.35 -13.86 -17.61
C LYS A 176 -5.55 -12.47 -18.25
N PRO A 177 -4.50 -11.64 -18.30
CA PRO A 177 -4.59 -10.37 -19.00
C PRO A 177 -5.01 -10.64 -20.45
N PRO A 178 -5.78 -9.74 -21.09
CA PRO A 178 -6.01 -9.85 -22.53
C PRO A 178 -4.65 -9.87 -23.22
N LYS A 179 -4.49 -10.80 -24.17
CA LYS A 179 -3.26 -10.83 -24.99
C LYS A 179 -3.12 -9.43 -25.62
N ALA A 180 -1.96 -8.83 -25.46
CA ALA A 180 -1.64 -7.58 -26.15
C ALA A 180 -1.88 -7.81 -27.65
N LYS A 181 -2.71 -6.94 -28.24
CA LYS A 181 -2.93 -6.92 -29.70
C LYS A 181 -1.72 -6.32 -30.37
#